data_390c67f909c3249376f135b813a2d80d
#
_entry.id   390c67f909c3249376f135b813a2d80d
#
_cell.length_a   1.000
_cell.length_b   1.000
_cell.length_c   1.000
_cell.angle_alpha   90.00
_cell.angle_beta   90.00
_cell.angle_gamma   90.00
#
_symmetry.space_group_name_H-M   'P 1'
#
loop_
_entity.id
_entity.type
_entity.pdbx_description
1 polymer ?
#
loop_
_entity_poly.entity_id
_entity_poly.type
_entity_poly.pdbx_seq_one_letter_code
_entity_poly.pdbx_strand_id
1 'polypeptide(L)'
;MLVIMDGWGIGKPGDPYDAIQTSGITHFPQWWKEYPHATLTTSGEKVGLPAGQIGNSEVGHLNIGAGRIIFQDLTRIHRDIASGEFFRKPVLVELLEKVAARGGALHLLGLVSPGGVHSHEEHLLACVKAAHEHGIKEVYVHAFLDGRDVPPKCAGPSLAHVEEEMQKIGCGRIATLCGRYYAMDRDKRYERTRLAYDLVTAGVGTIAPTAAEGLQRAYERGETDEFVLPTRIGEAVTMQPKDGGIFINFRPDRARQLTAALAETEFAGFERPRVPALELITMTPYEASFHTPVIYRKEQPQNTFGELVSKAGLRQLRIAETEKYAHVTYFFNGGREEPFPGEDRILVPSPKVATYDLQPEMSAYIVTEKLLDALRTHTYDAIILNFANADMVGHTGVLAAAQEAVRTVDKCVAALWEEVKSQGGEMLITADHGNAERMWDEATQGPNTAHTTNPVPLVLLSEKNKNKTLHDGILADLAPTLLTLMGISVPAEMTGRSLLD
;
A
#
# COMPACT_ATOMS: atom_id res chain seq x y z
N MET A 1 3.72 -27.12 -0.11
CA MET A 1 4.44 -26.03 0.61
C MET A 1 4.64 -24.85 -0.33
N LEU A 2 4.50 -23.61 0.13
CA LEU A 2 4.94 -22.39 -0.55
C LEU A 2 6.16 -21.83 0.17
N VAL A 3 7.25 -21.62 -0.56
CA VAL A 3 8.47 -20.95 -0.07
C VAL A 3 8.59 -19.61 -0.79
N ILE A 4 8.62 -18.54 -0.01
CA ILE A 4 8.84 -17.18 -0.48
C ILE A 4 10.27 -16.79 -0.12
N MET A 5 11.11 -16.64 -1.14
CA MET A 5 12.49 -16.15 -1.00
C MET A 5 12.45 -14.63 -1.17
N ASP A 6 12.15 -13.91 -0.08
CA ASP A 6 11.90 -12.46 -0.10
C ASP A 6 13.05 -11.69 -0.77
N GLY A 7 12.72 -10.79 -1.69
CA GLY A 7 13.70 -9.99 -2.40
C GLY A 7 14.50 -10.72 -3.50
N TRP A 8 14.07 -11.92 -3.94
CA TRP A 8 14.77 -12.73 -4.94
C TRP A 8 14.21 -12.48 -6.35
N GLY A 9 14.72 -11.45 -7.03
CA GLY A 9 14.31 -11.12 -8.41
C GLY A 9 15.11 -11.85 -9.48
N ILE A 10 14.71 -11.65 -10.73
CA ILE A 10 15.43 -12.11 -11.93
C ILE A 10 16.11 -10.89 -12.56
N GLY A 11 17.43 -10.81 -12.40
CA GLY A 11 18.26 -9.74 -12.93
C GLY A 11 18.64 -9.91 -14.40
N LYS A 12 19.40 -8.95 -14.91
CA LYS A 12 19.96 -9.01 -16.26
C LYS A 12 21.04 -10.09 -16.36
N PRO A 13 21.05 -10.91 -17.41
CA PRO A 13 22.13 -11.91 -17.58
C PRO A 13 23.52 -11.28 -17.61
N GLY A 14 24.42 -11.79 -16.76
CA GLY A 14 25.83 -11.37 -16.72
C GLY A 14 26.07 -10.06 -15.94
N ASP A 15 25.10 -9.55 -15.19
CA ASP A 15 25.31 -8.39 -14.32
C ASP A 15 26.26 -8.78 -13.16
N PRO A 16 27.43 -8.13 -13.01
CA PRO A 16 28.36 -8.43 -11.94
C PRO A 16 27.87 -8.01 -10.55
N TYR A 17 26.82 -7.19 -10.49
CA TYR A 17 26.18 -6.72 -9.26
C TYR A 17 24.88 -7.45 -8.93
N ASP A 18 24.56 -8.51 -9.66
CA ASP A 18 23.47 -9.43 -9.32
C ASP A 18 23.99 -10.44 -8.28
N ALA A 19 23.58 -10.29 -7.02
CA ALA A 19 24.00 -11.15 -5.94
C ALA A 19 23.55 -12.60 -6.14
N ILE A 20 22.43 -12.83 -6.84
CA ILE A 20 21.90 -14.17 -7.10
C ILE A 20 22.75 -14.89 -8.14
N GLN A 21 22.96 -14.28 -9.30
CA GLN A 21 23.78 -14.89 -10.38
C GLN A 21 25.25 -15.06 -9.97
N THR A 22 25.80 -14.15 -9.18
CA THR A 22 27.21 -14.15 -8.79
C THR A 22 27.50 -14.90 -7.49
N SER A 23 26.47 -15.42 -6.80
CA SER A 23 26.62 -16.15 -5.53
C SER A 23 27.26 -17.54 -5.67
N GLY A 24 27.18 -18.17 -6.84
CA GLY A 24 27.64 -19.53 -7.06
C GLY A 24 26.75 -20.62 -6.47
N ILE A 25 25.46 -20.35 -6.28
CA ILE A 25 24.45 -21.33 -5.87
C ILE A 25 24.30 -22.44 -6.91
N THR A 26 23.86 -23.62 -6.47
CA THR A 26 23.78 -24.80 -7.35
C THR A 26 22.39 -25.41 -7.43
N HIS A 27 21.61 -25.39 -6.33
CA HIS A 27 20.32 -26.07 -6.27
C HIS A 27 19.26 -25.33 -7.09
N PHE A 28 19.08 -24.04 -6.87
CA PHE A 28 18.06 -23.27 -7.58
C PHE A 28 18.27 -23.26 -9.10
N PRO A 29 19.48 -23.04 -9.66
CA PRO A 29 19.74 -23.14 -11.09
C PRO A 29 19.50 -24.53 -11.67
N GLN A 30 19.72 -25.59 -10.89
CA GLN A 30 19.42 -26.97 -11.30
C GLN A 30 17.89 -27.15 -11.36
N TRP A 31 17.14 -26.75 -10.32
CA TRP A 31 15.69 -26.86 -10.32
C TRP A 31 15.03 -26.08 -11.44
N TRP A 32 15.54 -24.88 -11.74
CA TRP A 32 15.07 -24.09 -12.89
C TRP A 32 15.19 -24.84 -14.22
N LYS A 33 16.16 -25.71 -14.38
CA LYS A 33 16.35 -26.52 -15.59
C LYS A 33 15.52 -27.80 -15.60
N GLU A 34 15.28 -28.38 -14.44
CA GLU A 34 14.70 -29.73 -14.33
C GLU A 34 13.22 -29.77 -14.05
N TYR A 35 12.65 -28.72 -13.48
CA TYR A 35 11.26 -28.66 -13.03
C TYR A 35 10.46 -27.59 -13.78
N PRO A 36 9.12 -27.71 -13.81
CA PRO A 36 8.26 -26.65 -14.33
C PRO A 36 8.57 -25.32 -13.68
N HIS A 37 8.76 -24.28 -14.48
CA HIS A 37 9.08 -22.95 -14.02
C HIS A 37 8.44 -21.87 -14.89
N ALA A 38 8.30 -20.68 -14.33
CA ALA A 38 7.71 -19.50 -14.94
C ALA A 38 8.22 -18.22 -14.23
N THR A 39 7.72 -17.08 -14.64
CA THR A 39 8.02 -15.80 -14.01
C THR A 39 6.76 -15.12 -13.52
N LEU A 40 6.87 -14.34 -12.44
CA LEU A 40 5.77 -13.54 -11.90
C LEU A 40 6.09 -12.06 -11.93
N THR A 41 5.11 -11.25 -12.32
CA THR A 41 5.17 -9.79 -12.18
C THR A 41 4.75 -9.41 -10.76
N THR A 42 5.58 -8.59 -10.09
CA THR A 42 5.42 -8.24 -8.68
C THR A 42 5.38 -6.73 -8.41
N SER A 43 5.14 -5.91 -9.44
CA SER A 43 5.18 -4.45 -9.37
C SER A 43 4.00 -3.79 -10.10
N GLY A 44 3.80 -2.51 -9.84
CA GLY A 44 2.79 -1.69 -10.50
C GLY A 44 1.36 -2.21 -10.33
N GLU A 45 0.53 -2.01 -11.33
CA GLU A 45 -0.90 -2.37 -11.29
C GLU A 45 -1.16 -3.87 -11.10
N LYS A 46 -0.19 -4.72 -11.44
CA LYS A 46 -0.29 -6.17 -11.27
C LYS A 46 -0.29 -6.64 -9.81
N VAL A 47 0.06 -5.73 -8.91
CA VAL A 47 -0.03 -5.93 -7.46
C VAL A 47 -0.87 -4.85 -6.75
N GLY A 48 -1.62 -4.05 -7.51
CA GLY A 48 -2.52 -3.02 -6.98
C GLY A 48 -1.86 -1.70 -6.63
N LEU A 49 -0.63 -1.47 -7.08
CA LEU A 49 0.13 -0.23 -6.96
C LEU A 49 0.01 0.62 -8.23
N PRO A 50 0.35 1.92 -8.19
CA PRO A 50 0.47 2.73 -9.40
C PRO A 50 1.41 2.12 -10.44
N ALA A 51 1.18 2.42 -11.74
CA ALA A 51 2.03 1.96 -12.83
C ALA A 51 3.50 2.34 -12.59
N GLY A 52 4.40 1.37 -12.77
CA GLY A 52 5.85 1.56 -12.59
C GLY A 52 6.35 1.61 -11.14
N GLN A 53 5.48 1.58 -10.15
CA GLN A 53 5.88 1.52 -8.75
C GLN A 53 6.42 0.15 -8.38
N ILE A 54 7.56 0.11 -7.67
CA ILE A 54 8.17 -1.11 -7.14
C ILE A 54 7.23 -1.80 -6.14
N GLY A 55 7.24 -3.15 -6.15
CA GLY A 55 6.52 -3.95 -5.15
C GLY A 55 7.14 -3.87 -3.76
N ASN A 56 6.43 -4.43 -2.80
CA ASN A 56 6.89 -4.58 -1.42
C ASN A 56 6.26 -5.81 -0.78
N SER A 57 6.83 -6.26 0.35
CA SER A 57 6.41 -7.50 0.99
C SER A 57 4.97 -7.47 1.52
N GLU A 58 4.49 -6.32 2.02
CA GLU A 58 3.11 -6.19 2.51
C GLU A 58 2.09 -6.45 1.39
N VAL A 59 2.25 -5.71 0.29
CA VAL A 59 1.38 -5.83 -0.89
C VAL A 59 1.55 -7.20 -1.54
N GLY A 60 2.77 -7.71 -1.65
CA GLY A 60 3.07 -9.01 -2.24
C GLY A 60 2.35 -10.14 -1.51
N HIS A 61 2.57 -10.27 -0.20
CA HIS A 61 1.95 -11.33 0.61
C HIS A 61 0.42 -11.21 0.67
N LEU A 62 -0.11 -9.97 0.71
CA LEU A 62 -1.55 -9.73 0.66
C LEU A 62 -2.17 -10.25 -0.63
N ASN A 63 -1.56 -9.98 -1.79
CA ASN A 63 -2.05 -10.47 -3.07
C ASN A 63 -1.95 -11.99 -3.19
N ILE A 64 -0.82 -12.58 -2.72
CA ILE A 64 -0.62 -14.04 -2.70
C ILE A 64 -1.75 -14.71 -1.91
N GLY A 65 -1.97 -14.28 -0.68
CA GLY A 65 -2.96 -14.90 0.20
C GLY A 65 -4.41 -14.65 -0.20
N ALA A 66 -4.70 -13.49 -0.78
CA ALA A 66 -6.04 -13.13 -1.25
C ALA A 66 -6.44 -13.80 -2.58
N GLY A 67 -5.48 -14.28 -3.39
CA GLY A 67 -5.74 -14.83 -4.71
C GLY A 67 -6.33 -13.83 -5.70
N ARG A 68 -6.14 -12.55 -5.45
CA ARG A 68 -6.65 -11.43 -6.26
C ARG A 68 -5.79 -10.19 -6.07
N ILE A 69 -5.85 -9.27 -7.03
CA ILE A 69 -5.16 -7.98 -6.88
C ILE A 69 -5.92 -7.14 -5.85
N ILE A 70 -5.24 -6.76 -4.77
CA ILE A 70 -5.75 -5.85 -3.75
C ILE A 70 -5.19 -4.46 -4.04
N PHE A 71 -6.02 -3.61 -4.60
CA PHE A 71 -5.61 -2.25 -4.96
C PHE A 71 -5.41 -1.39 -3.72
N GLN A 72 -4.27 -0.70 -3.66
CA GLN A 72 -4.03 0.34 -2.66
C GLN A 72 -4.97 1.53 -2.89
N ASP A 73 -5.24 2.32 -1.84
CA ASP A 73 -6.26 3.36 -1.88
C ASP A 73 -6.11 4.32 -3.07
N LEU A 74 -4.89 4.79 -3.36
CA LEU A 74 -4.62 5.64 -4.53
C LEU A 74 -5.09 4.99 -5.83
N THR A 75 -4.64 3.78 -6.10
CA THR A 75 -4.95 3.04 -7.34
C THR A 75 -6.43 2.67 -7.40
N ARG A 76 -7.01 2.27 -6.26
CA ARG A 76 -8.44 1.92 -6.15
C ARG A 76 -9.32 3.12 -6.50
N ILE A 77 -9.04 4.29 -5.93
CA ILE A 77 -9.82 5.51 -6.18
C ILE A 77 -9.66 5.95 -7.64
N HIS A 78 -8.43 5.96 -8.19
CA HIS A 78 -8.20 6.29 -9.60
C HIS A 78 -9.00 5.39 -10.54
N ARG A 79 -9.01 4.08 -10.31
CA ARG A 79 -9.76 3.13 -11.12
C ARG A 79 -11.27 3.35 -11.03
N ASP A 80 -11.78 3.59 -9.82
CA ASP A 80 -13.19 3.87 -9.62
C ASP A 80 -13.62 5.18 -10.32
N ILE A 81 -12.76 6.20 -10.33
CA ILE A 81 -12.98 7.44 -11.09
C ILE A 81 -13.02 7.15 -12.59
N ALA A 82 -12.03 6.42 -13.11
CA ALA A 82 -11.95 6.09 -14.53
C ALA A 82 -13.11 5.22 -15.03
N SER A 83 -13.60 4.28 -14.20
CA SER A 83 -14.75 3.42 -14.52
C SER A 83 -16.11 4.06 -14.27
N GLY A 84 -16.16 5.21 -13.58
CA GLY A 84 -17.38 5.87 -13.15
C GLY A 84 -18.00 5.34 -11.85
N GLU A 85 -17.41 4.32 -11.23
CA GLU A 85 -17.89 3.74 -9.96
C GLU A 85 -17.75 4.71 -8.78
N PHE A 86 -16.75 5.61 -8.82
CA PHE A 86 -16.59 6.67 -7.83
C PHE A 86 -17.87 7.50 -7.67
N PHE A 87 -18.50 7.89 -8.78
CA PHE A 87 -19.69 8.75 -8.82
C PHE A 87 -20.97 8.05 -8.35
N ARG A 88 -20.89 6.72 -8.12
CA ARG A 88 -22.02 5.90 -7.62
C ARG A 88 -21.86 5.49 -6.16
N LYS A 89 -20.76 5.90 -5.48
CA LYS A 89 -20.54 5.56 -4.07
C LYS A 89 -21.69 6.09 -3.21
N PRO A 90 -22.42 5.23 -2.48
CA PRO A 90 -23.63 5.65 -1.78
C PRO A 90 -23.44 6.80 -0.81
N VAL A 91 -22.34 6.79 -0.05
CA VAL A 91 -22.01 7.84 0.94
C VAL A 91 -21.77 9.18 0.26
N LEU A 92 -21.11 9.19 -0.91
CA LEU A 92 -20.85 10.40 -1.70
C LEU A 92 -22.18 10.94 -2.26
N VAL A 93 -22.96 10.08 -2.92
CA VAL A 93 -24.26 10.46 -3.53
C VAL A 93 -25.21 11.02 -2.49
N GLU A 94 -25.35 10.33 -1.34
CA GLU A 94 -26.23 10.76 -0.24
C GLU A 94 -25.85 12.17 0.28
N LEU A 95 -24.55 12.45 0.48
CA LEU A 95 -24.10 13.79 0.88
C LEU A 95 -24.47 14.83 -0.17
N LEU A 96 -24.15 14.57 -1.45
CA LEU A 96 -24.36 15.54 -2.53
C LEU A 96 -25.86 15.86 -2.73
N GLU A 97 -26.72 14.85 -2.69
CA GLU A 97 -28.18 15.02 -2.75
C GLU A 97 -28.71 15.86 -1.58
N LYS A 98 -28.26 15.61 -0.37
CA LYS A 98 -28.63 16.39 0.83
C LYS A 98 -28.19 17.86 0.72
N VAL A 99 -26.95 18.10 0.29
CA VAL A 99 -26.40 19.45 0.14
C VAL A 99 -27.17 20.21 -0.95
N ALA A 100 -27.40 19.60 -2.10
CA ALA A 100 -28.18 20.17 -3.19
C ALA A 100 -29.63 20.52 -2.75
N ALA A 101 -30.31 19.61 -2.06
CA ALA A 101 -31.67 19.82 -1.56
C ALA A 101 -31.78 20.98 -0.55
N ARG A 102 -30.72 21.21 0.25
CA ARG A 102 -30.66 22.31 1.23
C ARG A 102 -30.21 23.65 0.61
N GLY A 103 -29.80 23.65 -0.67
CA GLY A 103 -29.13 24.80 -1.31
C GLY A 103 -27.85 25.20 -0.58
N GLY A 104 -27.10 24.23 -0.09
CA GLY A 104 -25.83 24.39 0.60
C GLY A 104 -24.65 24.44 -0.37
N ALA A 105 -23.48 24.78 0.17
CA ALA A 105 -22.19 24.69 -0.51
C ALA A 105 -21.50 23.35 -0.18
N LEU A 106 -20.55 22.93 -1.03
CA LEU A 106 -19.68 21.82 -0.76
C LEU A 106 -18.27 22.33 -0.46
N HIS A 107 -17.69 21.90 0.66
CA HIS A 107 -16.32 22.19 1.07
C HIS A 107 -15.43 20.97 0.84
N LEU A 108 -14.41 21.11 -0.01
CA LEU A 108 -13.42 20.07 -0.28
C LEU A 108 -12.12 20.42 0.45
N LEU A 109 -11.72 19.58 1.39
CA LEU A 109 -10.52 19.79 2.21
C LEU A 109 -9.48 18.70 1.92
N GLY A 110 -8.23 19.07 1.76
CA GLY A 110 -7.15 18.09 1.66
C GLY A 110 -5.93 18.58 0.91
N LEU A 111 -4.94 17.69 0.82
CA LEU A 111 -3.67 17.98 0.18
C LEU A 111 -3.85 18.02 -1.34
N VAL A 112 -3.53 19.16 -1.96
CA VAL A 112 -3.52 19.34 -3.41
C VAL A 112 -2.08 19.08 -3.90
N SER A 113 -1.87 17.90 -4.44
CA SER A 113 -0.55 17.41 -4.84
C SER A 113 -0.69 16.26 -5.84
N PRO A 114 0.22 16.14 -6.82
CA PRO A 114 0.33 14.98 -7.69
C PRO A 114 1.11 13.81 -7.03
N GLY A 115 1.66 14.00 -5.83
CA GLY A 115 2.54 13.04 -5.17
C GLY A 115 1.89 11.73 -4.74
N GLY A 116 0.56 11.70 -4.55
CA GLY A 116 -0.19 10.47 -4.30
C GLY A 116 0.10 9.75 -2.98
N VAL A 117 0.70 10.42 -2.00
CA VAL A 117 1.04 9.82 -0.70
C VAL A 117 -0.10 9.93 0.31
N HIS A 118 -0.77 11.07 0.38
CA HIS A 118 -1.87 11.33 1.30
C HIS A 118 -3.21 11.55 0.59
N SER A 119 -3.16 12.13 -0.58
CA SER A 119 -4.28 12.45 -1.47
C SER A 119 -3.77 12.59 -2.91
N HIS A 120 -4.66 12.90 -3.83
CA HIS A 120 -4.29 13.23 -5.21
C HIS A 120 -5.25 14.31 -5.74
N GLU A 121 -4.72 15.27 -6.49
CA GLU A 121 -5.50 16.40 -7.06
C GLU A 121 -6.64 15.93 -7.97
N GLU A 122 -6.47 14.82 -8.70
CA GLU A 122 -7.54 14.23 -9.53
C GLU A 122 -8.73 13.71 -8.69
N HIS A 123 -8.50 13.27 -7.44
CA HIS A 123 -9.59 12.86 -6.55
C HIS A 123 -10.43 14.06 -6.11
N LEU A 124 -9.76 15.20 -5.88
CA LEU A 124 -10.44 16.46 -5.61
C LEU A 124 -11.31 16.89 -6.79
N LEU A 125 -10.75 16.85 -8.00
CA LEU A 125 -11.47 17.22 -9.23
C LEU A 125 -12.66 16.29 -9.52
N ALA A 126 -12.52 14.99 -9.20
CA ALA A 126 -13.64 14.06 -9.27
C ALA A 126 -14.78 14.45 -8.30
N CYS A 127 -14.45 14.92 -7.08
CA CYS A 127 -15.46 15.46 -6.15
C CYS A 127 -16.12 16.74 -6.67
N VAL A 128 -15.37 17.65 -7.31
CA VAL A 128 -15.94 18.87 -7.96
C VAL A 128 -16.91 18.47 -9.07
N LYS A 129 -16.51 17.53 -9.93
CA LYS A 129 -17.35 17.01 -11.00
C LYS A 129 -18.64 16.39 -10.46
N ALA A 130 -18.53 15.53 -9.44
CA ALA A 130 -19.69 14.92 -8.79
C ALA A 130 -20.66 15.98 -8.22
N ALA A 131 -20.12 17.02 -7.57
CA ALA A 131 -20.93 18.12 -7.05
C ALA A 131 -21.68 18.88 -8.15
N HIS A 132 -20.99 19.18 -9.26
CA HIS A 132 -21.59 19.82 -10.43
C HIS A 132 -22.73 18.98 -11.02
N GLU A 133 -22.51 17.67 -11.21
CA GLU A 133 -23.52 16.73 -11.74
C GLU A 133 -24.77 16.63 -10.85
N HIS A 134 -24.63 16.85 -9.53
CA HIS A 134 -25.76 16.93 -8.57
C HIS A 134 -26.35 18.33 -8.41
N GLY A 135 -25.92 19.29 -9.22
CA GLY A 135 -26.50 20.66 -9.23
C GLY A 135 -26.06 21.57 -8.08
N ILE A 136 -24.99 21.23 -7.36
CA ILE A 136 -24.40 22.10 -6.34
C ILE A 136 -23.66 23.24 -7.05
N LYS A 137 -24.06 24.48 -6.72
CA LYS A 137 -23.54 25.67 -7.41
C LYS A 137 -22.27 26.22 -6.80
N GLU A 138 -22.11 26.05 -5.50
CA GLU A 138 -20.98 26.60 -4.73
C GLU A 138 -20.11 25.45 -4.19
N VAL A 139 -18.90 25.34 -4.76
CA VAL A 139 -17.88 24.37 -4.31
C VAL A 139 -16.63 25.14 -3.92
N TYR A 140 -16.19 24.96 -2.69
CA TYR A 140 -15.05 25.64 -2.09
C TYR A 140 -13.91 24.66 -1.82
N VAL A 141 -12.76 24.89 -2.46
CA VAL A 141 -11.55 24.09 -2.24
C VAL A 141 -10.69 24.75 -1.16
N HIS A 142 -10.45 24.03 -0.09
CA HIS A 142 -9.48 24.35 0.95
C HIS A 142 -8.20 23.57 0.67
N ALA A 143 -7.32 24.17 -0.13
CA ALA A 143 -6.11 23.51 -0.61
C ALA A 143 -5.01 23.49 0.46
N PHE A 144 -4.61 22.28 0.88
CA PHE A 144 -3.40 22.11 1.68
C PHE A 144 -2.24 21.87 0.72
N LEU A 145 -1.08 22.50 0.99
CA LEU A 145 0.08 22.46 0.10
C LEU A 145 1.13 21.50 0.65
N ASP A 146 1.81 20.79 -0.26
CA ASP A 146 2.67 19.65 0.07
C ASP A 146 4.12 20.09 0.42
N GLY A 147 5.01 20.18 -0.54
CA GLY A 147 6.41 20.55 -0.38
C GLY A 147 7.27 19.58 0.44
N ARG A 148 6.75 18.36 0.72
CA ARG A 148 7.42 17.31 1.47
C ARG A 148 7.47 15.98 0.72
N ASP A 149 6.35 15.55 0.15
CA ASP A 149 6.27 14.35 -0.68
C ASP A 149 6.58 14.67 -2.15
N VAL A 150 6.65 15.96 -2.47
CA VAL A 150 7.08 16.56 -3.74
C VAL A 150 8.08 17.70 -3.44
N PRO A 151 8.77 18.27 -4.45
CA PRO A 151 9.73 19.36 -4.23
C PRO A 151 9.15 20.54 -3.43
N PRO A 152 9.97 21.22 -2.61
CA PRO A 152 9.50 22.21 -1.62
C PRO A 152 8.78 23.45 -2.20
N LYS A 153 8.94 23.75 -3.47
CA LYS A 153 8.31 24.90 -4.17
C LYS A 153 7.78 24.45 -5.52
N CYS A 154 6.71 23.64 -5.53
CA CYS A 154 6.12 23.10 -6.75
C CYS A 154 4.58 23.14 -6.77
N ALA A 155 3.93 23.79 -5.80
CA ALA A 155 2.47 23.85 -5.72
C ALA A 155 1.82 24.66 -6.86
N GLY A 156 2.54 25.60 -7.48
CA GLY A 156 1.98 26.47 -8.53
C GLY A 156 1.31 25.72 -9.68
N PRO A 157 1.97 24.77 -10.35
CA PRO A 157 1.35 23.95 -11.40
C PRO A 157 0.09 23.21 -10.97
N SER A 158 0.08 22.59 -9.79
CA SER A 158 -1.09 21.89 -9.25
C SER A 158 -2.27 22.81 -8.98
N LEU A 159 -2.03 23.99 -8.40
CA LEU A 159 -3.09 24.98 -8.18
C LEU A 159 -3.67 25.49 -9.51
N ALA A 160 -2.80 25.79 -10.49
CA ALA A 160 -3.23 26.20 -11.82
C ALA A 160 -4.06 25.12 -12.54
N HIS A 161 -3.61 23.84 -12.46
CA HIS A 161 -4.35 22.70 -13.00
C HIS A 161 -5.73 22.58 -12.38
N VAL A 162 -5.83 22.63 -11.05
CA VAL A 162 -7.11 22.54 -10.34
C VAL A 162 -8.04 23.70 -10.71
N GLU A 163 -7.55 24.93 -10.80
CA GLU A 163 -8.35 26.07 -11.23
C GLU A 163 -8.83 25.95 -12.67
N GLU A 164 -7.96 25.52 -13.59
CA GLU A 164 -8.32 25.30 -15.00
C GLU A 164 -9.39 24.22 -15.16
N GLU A 165 -9.26 23.09 -14.49
CA GLU A 165 -10.24 22.01 -14.55
C GLU A 165 -11.57 22.40 -13.90
N MET A 166 -11.57 23.10 -12.78
CA MET A 166 -12.80 23.66 -12.18
C MET A 166 -13.50 24.64 -13.13
N GLN A 167 -12.73 25.44 -13.88
CA GLN A 167 -13.29 26.34 -14.90
C GLN A 167 -13.93 25.56 -16.06
N LYS A 168 -13.29 24.47 -16.52
CA LYS A 168 -13.86 23.57 -17.57
C LYS A 168 -15.12 22.86 -17.08
N ILE A 169 -15.17 22.41 -15.83
CA ILE A 169 -16.35 21.82 -15.20
C ILE A 169 -17.46 22.87 -15.04
N GLY A 170 -17.11 24.14 -14.89
CA GLY A 170 -18.04 25.24 -14.64
C GLY A 170 -18.48 25.36 -13.19
N CYS A 171 -17.71 24.80 -12.25
CA CYS A 171 -18.02 24.78 -10.83
C CYS A 171 -16.76 24.80 -9.97
N GLY A 172 -16.82 25.50 -8.83
CA GLY A 172 -15.77 25.49 -7.82
C GLY A 172 -14.78 26.66 -7.92
N ARG A 173 -14.15 26.94 -6.78
CA ARG A 173 -13.01 27.87 -6.66
C ARG A 173 -12.13 27.49 -5.48
N ILE A 174 -10.86 27.85 -5.54
CA ILE A 174 -9.99 27.77 -4.36
C ILE A 174 -10.38 28.90 -3.40
N ALA A 175 -10.79 28.54 -2.20
CA ALA A 175 -11.20 29.46 -1.15
C ALA A 175 -10.07 29.76 -0.15
N THR A 176 -9.20 28.80 0.08
CA THR A 176 -8.08 28.95 1.03
C THR A 176 -6.84 28.17 0.60
N LEU A 177 -5.65 28.67 0.98
CA LEU A 177 -4.37 27.99 0.91
C LEU A 177 -3.78 27.83 2.31
N CYS A 178 -3.20 26.69 2.60
CA CYS A 178 -2.53 26.43 3.88
C CYS A 178 -1.47 25.35 3.70
N GLY A 179 -0.25 25.58 4.15
CA GLY A 179 0.79 24.56 4.18
C GLY A 179 0.39 23.37 5.07
N ARG A 180 0.78 22.16 4.66
CA ARG A 180 0.49 20.91 5.41
C ARG A 180 1.04 20.91 6.84
N TYR A 181 2.04 21.74 7.14
CA TYR A 181 2.59 21.95 8.48
C TYR A 181 1.50 22.35 9.48
N TYR A 182 0.50 23.14 9.05
CA TYR A 182 -0.62 23.59 9.86
C TYR A 182 -1.83 22.65 9.73
N ALA A 183 -2.23 22.33 8.51
CA ALA A 183 -3.46 21.60 8.25
C ALA A 183 -3.35 20.08 8.45
N MET A 184 -2.13 19.54 8.46
CA MET A 184 -1.87 18.11 8.50
C MET A 184 -0.87 17.74 9.60
N ASP A 185 -0.93 18.41 10.75
CA ASP A 185 -0.16 18.02 11.93
C ASP A 185 -0.64 16.66 12.47
N ARG A 186 0.29 15.85 12.97
CA ARG A 186 0.01 14.54 13.60
C ARG A 186 0.62 14.39 14.99
N ASP A 187 1.30 15.42 15.46
CA ASP A 187 2.09 15.39 16.70
C ASP A 187 1.36 16.07 17.87
N LYS A 188 0.02 16.29 17.74
CA LYS A 188 -0.85 16.96 18.73
C LYS A 188 -0.44 18.41 19.02
N ARG A 189 0.16 19.08 18.02
CA ARG A 189 0.45 20.51 18.08
C ARG A 189 -0.78 21.31 17.68
N TYR A 190 -1.73 21.34 18.58
CA TYR A 190 -3.05 21.90 18.31
C TYR A 190 -3.05 23.40 18.01
N GLU A 191 -2.00 24.13 18.41
CA GLU A 191 -1.80 25.53 17.99
C GLU A 191 -1.66 25.68 16.48
N ARG A 192 -1.08 24.67 15.78
CA ARG A 192 -1.00 24.65 14.32
C ARG A 192 -2.35 24.29 13.71
N THR A 193 -2.95 23.21 14.19
CA THR A 193 -4.26 22.72 13.71
C THR A 193 -5.33 23.81 13.85
N ARG A 194 -5.29 24.61 14.93
CA ARG A 194 -6.21 25.72 15.16
C ARG A 194 -6.15 26.76 14.04
N LEU A 195 -4.96 27.13 13.59
CA LEU A 195 -4.79 28.11 12.51
C LEU A 195 -5.46 27.64 11.21
N ALA A 196 -5.28 26.35 10.86
CA ALA A 196 -5.95 25.74 9.72
C ALA A 196 -7.47 25.66 9.93
N TYR A 197 -7.92 25.29 11.13
CA TYR A 197 -9.33 25.23 11.49
C TYR A 197 -10.03 26.60 11.35
N ASP A 198 -9.44 27.66 11.93
CA ASP A 198 -9.97 29.01 11.85
C ASP A 198 -10.03 29.52 10.39
N LEU A 199 -9.05 29.14 9.57
CA LEU A 199 -9.04 29.45 8.14
C LEU A 199 -10.17 28.76 7.40
N VAL A 200 -10.31 27.43 7.51
CA VAL A 200 -11.30 26.69 6.70
C VAL A 200 -12.73 26.90 7.15
N THR A 201 -12.95 27.19 8.45
CA THR A 201 -14.31 27.39 9.01
C THR A 201 -14.81 28.81 8.89
N ALA A 202 -13.92 29.81 8.93
CA ALA A 202 -14.30 31.22 9.01
C ALA A 202 -13.46 32.16 8.12
N GLY A 203 -12.53 31.65 7.33
CA GLY A 203 -11.68 32.44 6.45
C GLY A 203 -10.69 33.34 7.21
N VAL A 204 -10.30 32.96 8.42
CA VAL A 204 -9.34 33.72 9.23
C VAL A 204 -7.92 33.40 8.81
N GLY A 205 -7.17 34.38 8.32
CA GLY A 205 -5.80 34.23 7.84
C GLY A 205 -5.34 35.44 7.05
N THR A 206 -4.16 35.34 6.43
CA THR A 206 -3.71 36.35 5.47
C THR A 206 -4.66 36.38 4.26
N ILE A 207 -4.61 37.47 3.48
CA ILE A 207 -5.57 37.67 2.36
C ILE A 207 -4.82 37.82 1.07
N ALA A 208 -5.25 37.07 0.05
CA ALA A 208 -4.78 37.23 -1.32
C ALA A 208 -5.96 37.24 -2.30
N PRO A 209 -5.89 37.96 -3.43
CA PRO A 209 -6.96 38.00 -4.42
C PRO A 209 -7.13 36.66 -5.16
N THR A 210 -5.99 35.99 -5.48
CA THR A 210 -5.94 34.72 -6.22
C THR A 210 -5.03 33.73 -5.52
N ALA A 211 -5.18 32.44 -5.83
CA ALA A 211 -4.31 31.38 -5.29
C ALA A 211 -2.85 31.58 -5.73
N ALA A 212 -2.64 31.96 -6.99
CA ALA A 212 -1.32 32.23 -7.54
C ALA A 212 -0.62 33.40 -6.80
N GLU A 213 -1.33 34.51 -6.55
CA GLU A 213 -0.76 35.64 -5.78
C GLU A 213 -0.52 35.24 -4.31
N GLY A 214 -1.41 34.46 -3.71
CA GLY A 214 -1.25 33.96 -2.34
C GLY A 214 0.04 33.15 -2.20
N LEU A 215 0.27 32.22 -3.13
CA LEU A 215 1.48 31.41 -3.18
C LEU A 215 2.73 32.26 -3.44
N GLN A 216 2.68 33.18 -4.41
CA GLN A 216 3.79 34.08 -4.73
C GLN A 216 4.22 34.90 -3.51
N ARG A 217 3.28 35.52 -2.80
CA ARG A 217 3.55 36.29 -1.57
C ARG A 217 4.14 35.42 -0.46
N ALA A 218 3.74 34.13 -0.36
CA ALA A 218 4.35 33.18 0.57
C ALA A 218 5.84 32.93 0.22
N TYR A 219 6.15 32.70 -1.05
CA TYR A 219 7.52 32.52 -1.50
C TYR A 219 8.40 33.76 -1.31
N GLU A 220 7.84 34.97 -1.48
CA GLU A 220 8.51 36.25 -1.20
C GLU A 220 8.84 36.42 0.30
N ARG A 221 8.03 35.87 1.20
CA ARG A 221 8.32 35.80 2.63
C ARG A 221 9.36 34.73 3.00
N GLY A 222 9.85 33.94 2.03
CA GLY A 222 10.81 32.86 2.26
C GLY A 222 10.15 31.52 2.67
N GLU A 223 8.82 31.39 2.59
CA GLU A 223 8.11 30.15 2.88
C GLU A 223 8.32 29.13 1.74
N THR A 224 8.13 27.85 2.06
CA THR A 224 7.94 26.77 1.08
C THR A 224 6.52 26.25 1.17
N ASP A 225 6.10 25.42 0.23
CA ASP A 225 4.72 24.90 0.18
C ASP A 225 4.27 24.32 1.51
N GLU A 226 5.11 23.53 2.18
CA GLU A 226 4.83 22.94 3.48
C GLU A 226 4.45 23.96 4.57
N PHE A 227 5.04 25.18 4.49
CA PHE A 227 4.96 26.19 5.55
C PHE A 227 4.16 27.42 5.15
N VAL A 228 3.45 27.39 4.03
CA VAL A 228 2.58 28.50 3.62
C VAL A 228 1.58 28.81 4.72
N LEU A 229 1.62 30.06 5.22
CA LEU A 229 0.70 30.54 6.25
C LEU A 229 -0.75 30.45 5.78
N PRO A 230 -1.69 30.18 6.71
CA PRO A 230 -3.12 30.21 6.42
C PRO A 230 -3.53 31.45 5.66
N THR A 231 -4.00 31.27 4.43
CA THR A 231 -4.29 32.36 3.50
C THR A 231 -5.69 32.17 2.88
N ARG A 232 -6.55 33.16 3.06
CA ARG A 232 -7.85 33.27 2.41
C ARG A 232 -7.72 33.81 1.01
N ILE A 233 -8.42 33.21 0.06
CA ILE A 233 -8.45 33.66 -1.35
C ILE A 233 -9.78 34.36 -1.64
N GLY A 234 -9.68 35.63 -2.00
CA GLY A 234 -10.84 36.48 -2.28
C GLY A 234 -11.74 36.68 -1.05
N GLU A 235 -13.06 36.59 -1.24
CA GLU A 235 -14.03 36.78 -0.18
C GLU A 235 -14.02 35.61 0.81
N ALA A 236 -14.30 35.92 2.09
CA ALA A 236 -14.35 34.93 3.14
C ALA A 236 -15.50 33.94 2.91
N VAL A 237 -15.20 32.68 3.04
CA VAL A 237 -16.20 31.61 3.09
C VAL A 237 -16.33 31.13 4.54
N THR A 238 -17.57 31.06 5.01
CA THR A 238 -17.87 30.55 6.35
C THR A 238 -18.74 29.30 6.21
N MET A 239 -18.30 28.19 6.77
CA MET A 239 -19.07 26.94 6.78
C MET A 239 -20.42 27.13 7.50
N GLN A 240 -21.50 26.66 6.89
CA GLN A 240 -22.86 26.78 7.40
C GLN A 240 -23.49 25.40 7.68
N PRO A 241 -24.52 25.29 8.54
CA PRO A 241 -25.15 24.01 8.85
C PRO A 241 -25.80 23.30 7.65
N LYS A 242 -26.11 24.05 6.57
CA LYS A 242 -26.68 23.49 5.33
C LYS A 242 -25.60 22.90 4.39
N ASP A 243 -24.34 23.18 4.65
CA ASP A 243 -23.21 22.79 3.80
C ASP A 243 -22.78 21.35 4.06
N GLY A 244 -22.10 20.79 3.08
CA GLY A 244 -21.41 19.50 3.21
C GLY A 244 -19.90 19.65 3.10
N GLY A 245 -19.19 18.69 3.64
CA GLY A 245 -17.73 18.64 3.56
C GLY A 245 -17.21 17.28 3.12
N ILE A 246 -16.16 17.26 2.31
CA ILE A 246 -15.42 16.04 1.97
C ILE A 246 -13.95 16.26 2.29
N PHE A 247 -13.39 15.42 3.17
CA PHE A 247 -11.96 15.38 3.38
C PHE A 247 -11.35 14.35 2.42
N ILE A 248 -10.60 14.82 1.41
CA ILE A 248 -10.17 14.00 0.26
C ILE A 248 -8.94 13.11 0.55
N ASN A 249 -8.25 13.30 1.66
CA ASN A 249 -7.10 12.48 1.99
C ASN A 249 -7.53 11.01 2.19
N PHE A 250 -6.81 10.08 1.57
CA PHE A 250 -7.04 8.65 1.78
C PHE A 250 -6.08 8.06 2.83
N ARG A 251 -4.96 8.72 3.16
CA ARG A 251 -4.06 8.31 4.25
C ARG A 251 -4.43 9.04 5.55
N PRO A 252 -4.72 8.28 6.64
CA PRO A 252 -5.38 8.83 7.83
C PRO A 252 -4.48 9.61 8.77
N ASP A 253 -3.18 9.26 8.89
CA ASP A 253 -2.29 9.67 9.98
C ASP A 253 -2.22 11.19 10.20
N ARG A 254 -2.29 11.98 9.12
CA ARG A 254 -2.21 13.45 9.16
C ARG A 254 -3.57 14.16 8.97
N ALA A 255 -4.64 13.41 8.75
CA ALA A 255 -5.98 13.98 8.61
C ALA A 255 -6.78 13.97 9.92
N ARG A 256 -6.38 13.17 10.91
CA ARG A 256 -7.11 12.94 12.16
C ARG A 256 -7.40 14.20 12.96
N GLN A 257 -6.38 15.03 13.22
CA GLN A 257 -6.53 16.17 14.13
C GLN A 257 -7.51 17.21 13.61
N LEU A 258 -7.39 17.57 12.32
CA LEU A 258 -8.30 18.55 11.74
C LEU A 258 -9.71 17.97 11.57
N THR A 259 -9.85 16.68 11.23
CA THR A 259 -11.15 16.00 11.18
C THR A 259 -11.82 15.96 12.55
N ALA A 260 -11.09 15.61 13.60
CA ALA A 260 -11.61 15.66 14.97
C ALA A 260 -12.09 17.07 15.36
N ALA A 261 -11.32 18.09 15.00
CA ALA A 261 -11.70 19.48 15.24
C ALA A 261 -12.96 19.89 14.46
N LEU A 262 -13.17 19.36 13.27
CA LEU A 262 -14.33 19.72 12.42
C LEU A 262 -15.59 18.93 12.76
N ALA A 263 -15.47 17.66 13.11
CA ALA A 263 -16.59 16.71 13.16
C ALA A 263 -16.95 16.19 14.55
N GLU A 264 -15.95 16.03 15.45
CA GLU A 264 -16.23 15.41 16.74
C GLU A 264 -16.86 16.39 17.72
N THR A 265 -17.91 15.94 18.41
CA THR A 265 -18.60 16.75 19.44
C THR A 265 -17.68 17.02 20.63
N GLU A 266 -16.99 15.98 21.09
CA GLU A 266 -16.01 16.08 22.15
C GLU A 266 -14.61 16.26 21.57
N PHE A 267 -14.06 17.45 21.67
CA PHE A 267 -12.74 17.79 21.17
C PHE A 267 -12.01 18.65 22.20
N ALA A 268 -10.87 18.16 22.68
CA ALA A 268 -10.10 18.81 23.75
C ALA A 268 -8.87 19.59 23.25
N GLY A 269 -8.61 19.65 21.95
CA GLY A 269 -7.38 20.26 21.42
C GLY A 269 -7.30 21.77 21.57
N PHE A 270 -8.42 22.47 21.39
CA PHE A 270 -8.56 23.93 21.56
C PHE A 270 -10.06 24.31 21.64
N GLU A 271 -10.33 25.50 22.18
CA GLU A 271 -11.68 26.06 22.21
C GLU A 271 -12.14 26.39 20.79
N ARG A 272 -13.30 25.87 20.43
CA ARG A 272 -13.96 26.12 19.14
C ARG A 272 -15.12 27.10 19.33
N PRO A 273 -14.97 28.38 18.97
CA PRO A 273 -16.04 29.35 19.08
C PRO A 273 -17.22 29.03 18.17
N ARG A 274 -16.98 28.26 17.12
CA ARG A 274 -17.98 27.65 16.23
C ARG A 274 -17.60 26.20 15.98
N VAL A 275 -18.52 25.28 16.21
CA VAL A 275 -18.45 23.93 15.68
C VAL A 275 -19.22 23.97 14.37
N PRO A 276 -18.58 23.76 13.23
CA PRO A 276 -19.33 23.71 11.98
C PRO A 276 -20.29 22.52 12.06
N ALA A 277 -21.58 22.80 11.99
CA ALA A 277 -22.60 21.74 11.99
C ALA A 277 -22.79 21.14 10.58
N LEU A 278 -21.78 21.25 9.70
CA LEU A 278 -21.82 20.67 8.36
C LEU A 278 -21.75 19.14 8.43
N GLU A 279 -22.32 18.49 7.46
CA GLU A 279 -22.23 17.05 7.28
C GLU A 279 -20.87 16.72 6.61
N LEU A 280 -19.88 16.25 7.41
CA LEU A 280 -18.54 15.90 6.92
C LEU A 280 -18.46 14.42 6.63
N ILE A 281 -17.95 14.07 5.43
CA ILE A 281 -17.53 12.70 5.10
C ILE A 281 -16.02 12.67 4.80
N THR A 282 -15.41 11.49 4.90
CA THR A 282 -13.99 11.32 4.62
C THR A 282 -13.77 10.28 3.53
N MET A 283 -12.64 10.38 2.82
CA MET A 283 -12.31 9.43 1.76
C MET A 283 -12.16 8.01 2.33
N THR A 284 -11.44 7.86 3.43
CA THR A 284 -11.19 6.59 4.14
C THR A 284 -11.43 6.76 5.65
N PRO A 285 -11.50 5.68 6.45
CA PRO A 285 -11.57 5.79 7.90
C PRO A 285 -10.27 6.37 8.47
N TYR A 286 -10.36 7.44 9.28
CA TYR A 286 -9.17 8.05 9.89
C TYR A 286 -8.91 7.59 11.33
N GLU A 287 -9.96 7.29 12.06
CA GLU A 287 -9.90 6.79 13.45
C GLU A 287 -11.11 5.88 13.69
N ALA A 288 -10.95 4.82 14.46
CA ALA A 288 -12.05 3.89 14.75
C ALA A 288 -13.18 4.54 15.59
N SER A 289 -12.83 5.55 16.39
CA SER A 289 -13.78 6.30 17.22
C SER A 289 -14.57 7.37 16.47
N PHE A 290 -14.18 7.73 15.24
CA PHE A 290 -14.88 8.77 14.48
C PHE A 290 -16.20 8.26 13.91
N HIS A 291 -17.22 9.11 13.97
CA HIS A 291 -18.56 8.84 13.46
C HIS A 291 -18.76 9.37 12.03
N THR A 292 -17.74 9.96 11.42
CA THR A 292 -17.80 10.47 10.05
C THR A 292 -18.05 9.34 9.06
N PRO A 293 -19.07 9.43 8.17
CA PRO A 293 -19.26 8.47 7.10
C PRO A 293 -18.03 8.47 6.15
N VAL A 294 -17.72 7.32 5.55
CA VAL A 294 -16.54 7.14 4.70
C VAL A 294 -16.93 6.65 3.31
N ILE A 295 -16.27 7.19 2.27
CA ILE A 295 -16.51 6.79 0.88
C ILE A 295 -15.94 5.39 0.61
N TYR A 296 -14.71 5.14 1.10
CA TYR A 296 -14.01 3.86 0.94
C TYR A 296 -13.73 3.22 2.29
N ARG A 297 -14.40 2.13 2.57
CA ARG A 297 -14.08 1.29 3.74
C ARG A 297 -12.92 0.37 3.41
N LYS A 298 -12.09 0.04 4.42
CA LYS A 298 -11.17 -1.09 4.33
C LYS A 298 -12.03 -2.37 4.31
N GLU A 299 -12.01 -3.05 3.19
CA GLU A 299 -12.61 -4.38 3.08
C GLU A 299 -11.52 -5.41 3.35
N GLN A 300 -11.76 -6.31 4.30
CA GLN A 300 -10.91 -7.49 4.44
C GLN A 300 -11.30 -8.48 3.34
N PRO A 301 -10.35 -8.96 2.53
CA PRO A 301 -10.65 -9.95 1.51
C PRO A 301 -11.16 -11.22 2.17
N GLN A 302 -12.37 -11.66 1.79
CA GLN A 302 -12.93 -12.94 2.19
C GLN A 302 -12.44 -14.05 1.27
N ASN A 303 -12.58 -15.29 1.71
CA ASN A 303 -12.14 -16.47 0.98
C ASN A 303 -10.65 -16.38 0.59
N THR A 304 -9.80 -15.96 1.57
CA THR A 304 -8.35 -16.04 1.41
C THR A 304 -7.88 -17.50 1.44
N PHE A 305 -6.66 -17.75 0.96
CA PHE A 305 -6.07 -19.09 0.97
C PHE A 305 -6.19 -19.76 2.36
N GLY A 306 -5.76 -19.06 3.42
CA GLY A 306 -5.81 -19.59 4.78
C GLY A 306 -7.23 -19.91 5.27
N GLU A 307 -8.20 -19.07 4.91
CA GLU A 307 -9.60 -19.28 5.21
C GLU A 307 -10.16 -20.53 4.51
N LEU A 308 -9.82 -20.72 3.24
CA LEU A 308 -10.30 -21.88 2.44
C LEU A 308 -9.68 -23.20 2.92
N VAL A 309 -8.38 -23.21 3.25
CA VAL A 309 -7.72 -24.37 3.85
C VAL A 309 -8.40 -24.75 5.18
N SER A 310 -8.70 -23.75 6.01
CA SER A 310 -9.43 -23.94 7.27
C SER A 310 -10.87 -24.46 7.06
N LYS A 311 -11.62 -23.88 6.10
CA LYS A 311 -12.97 -24.34 5.75
C LYS A 311 -12.99 -25.77 5.22
N ALA A 312 -11.92 -26.22 4.59
CA ALA A 312 -11.75 -27.61 4.17
C ALA A 312 -11.39 -28.57 5.32
N GLY A 313 -11.24 -28.06 6.55
CA GLY A 313 -10.85 -28.85 7.71
C GLY A 313 -9.39 -29.31 7.72
N LEU A 314 -8.55 -28.67 6.90
CA LEU A 314 -7.13 -28.99 6.72
C LEU A 314 -6.24 -28.21 7.68
N ARG A 315 -5.05 -28.72 7.96
CA ARG A 315 -4.05 -28.07 8.82
C ARG A 315 -3.03 -27.28 8.03
N GLN A 316 -2.69 -26.11 8.53
CA GLN A 316 -1.73 -25.23 7.88
C GLN A 316 -0.71 -24.66 8.87
N LEU A 317 0.50 -24.37 8.38
CA LEU A 317 1.58 -23.75 9.15
C LEU A 317 2.04 -22.47 8.49
N ARG A 318 2.26 -21.43 9.31
CA ARG A 318 2.97 -20.20 8.95
C ARG A 318 4.29 -20.16 9.70
N ILE A 319 5.39 -19.90 8.98
CA ILE A 319 6.70 -19.81 9.61
C ILE A 319 7.56 -18.74 8.93
N ALA A 320 8.16 -17.89 9.73
CA ALA A 320 9.16 -16.91 9.31
C ALA A 320 9.93 -16.40 10.52
N GLU A 321 11.03 -15.69 10.27
CA GLU A 321 11.67 -14.89 11.30
C GLU A 321 10.97 -13.54 11.51
N THR A 322 11.33 -12.80 12.61
CA THR A 322 10.62 -11.61 13.09
C THR A 322 10.33 -10.60 11.98
N GLU A 323 11.30 -10.32 11.10
CA GLU A 323 11.17 -9.31 10.03
C GLU A 323 10.05 -9.62 9.04
N LYS A 324 9.75 -10.88 8.82
CA LYS A 324 8.76 -11.34 7.83
C LYS A 324 7.59 -12.14 8.42
N TYR A 325 7.49 -12.22 9.74
CA TYR A 325 6.41 -12.96 10.39
C TYR A 325 5.03 -12.36 10.10
N ALA A 326 4.88 -11.05 10.19
CA ALA A 326 3.62 -10.38 9.86
C ALA A 326 3.22 -10.59 8.39
N HIS A 327 4.18 -10.77 7.48
CA HIS A 327 3.92 -10.98 6.07
C HIS A 327 3.25 -12.33 5.81
N VAL A 328 3.75 -13.42 6.41
CA VAL A 328 3.15 -14.75 6.26
C VAL A 328 1.91 -14.98 7.13
N THR A 329 1.60 -14.07 8.07
CA THR A 329 0.42 -14.13 8.96
C THR A 329 -0.60 -13.06 8.61
N TYR A 330 -0.46 -11.87 9.16
CA TYR A 330 -1.40 -10.76 9.03
C TYR A 330 -1.71 -10.38 7.57
N PHE A 331 -0.66 -10.07 6.79
CA PHE A 331 -0.86 -9.67 5.39
C PHE A 331 -1.35 -10.82 4.52
N PHE A 332 -0.78 -12.00 4.65
CA PHE A 332 -1.20 -13.18 3.90
C PHE A 332 -2.65 -13.58 4.22
N ASN A 333 -3.12 -13.35 5.45
CA ASN A 333 -4.50 -13.59 5.87
C ASN A 333 -5.44 -12.41 5.59
N GLY A 334 -5.06 -11.48 4.71
CA GLY A 334 -5.93 -10.38 4.28
C GLY A 334 -6.13 -9.29 5.34
N GLY A 335 -5.17 -9.09 6.24
CA GLY A 335 -5.25 -8.11 7.33
C GLY A 335 -5.92 -8.66 8.60
N ARG A 336 -6.00 -9.99 8.73
CA ARG A 336 -6.53 -10.68 9.92
C ARG A 336 -5.39 -11.05 10.87
N GLU A 337 -5.47 -10.57 12.12
CA GLU A 337 -4.51 -10.93 13.18
C GLU A 337 -4.74 -12.36 13.71
N GLU A 338 -5.98 -12.72 13.96
CA GLU A 338 -6.32 -14.01 14.55
C GLU A 338 -6.05 -15.16 13.57
N PRO A 339 -5.38 -16.23 14.01
CA PRO A 339 -5.20 -17.42 13.18
C PRO A 339 -6.53 -18.04 12.79
N PHE A 340 -6.57 -18.68 11.63
CA PHE A 340 -7.71 -19.50 11.24
C PHE A 340 -7.72 -20.83 12.04
N PRO A 341 -8.88 -21.48 12.25
CA PRO A 341 -8.91 -22.84 12.79
C PRO A 341 -7.99 -23.79 11.99
N GLY A 342 -7.12 -24.51 12.68
CA GLY A 342 -6.12 -25.39 12.05
C GLY A 342 -4.86 -24.68 11.53
N GLU A 343 -4.70 -23.39 11.81
CA GLU A 343 -3.49 -22.61 11.49
C GLU A 343 -2.55 -22.53 12.69
N ASP A 344 -1.41 -23.21 12.59
CA ASP A 344 -0.30 -23.09 13.52
C ASP A 344 0.71 -22.02 13.03
N ARG A 345 1.38 -21.35 13.97
CA ARG A 345 2.34 -20.27 13.68
C ARG A 345 3.65 -20.48 14.43
N ILE A 346 4.77 -20.40 13.73
CA ILE A 346 6.11 -20.44 14.32
C ILE A 346 6.83 -19.13 14.02
N LEU A 347 7.11 -18.35 15.05
CA LEU A 347 7.94 -17.16 15.00
C LEU A 347 9.38 -17.52 15.42
N VAL A 348 10.35 -17.20 14.60
CA VAL A 348 11.77 -17.29 14.92
C VAL A 348 12.32 -15.87 15.12
N PRO A 349 12.95 -15.56 16.26
CA PRO A 349 13.57 -14.25 16.45
C PRO A 349 14.65 -13.97 15.41
N SER A 350 14.62 -12.80 14.78
CA SER A 350 15.73 -12.32 13.94
C SER A 350 16.94 -11.98 14.78
N PRO A 351 18.16 -12.04 14.24
CA PRO A 351 19.39 -11.74 14.98
C PRO A 351 19.44 -10.28 15.41
N LYS A 352 19.97 -10.01 16.61
CA LYS A 352 20.10 -8.67 17.17
C LYS A 352 21.40 -8.01 16.73
N VAL A 353 21.49 -7.67 15.45
CA VAL A 353 22.64 -6.94 14.87
C VAL A 353 22.21 -5.55 14.40
N ALA A 354 23.17 -4.65 14.22
CA ALA A 354 22.86 -3.29 13.79
C ALA A 354 22.33 -3.25 12.33
N THR A 355 22.95 -4.05 11.47
CA THR A 355 22.57 -4.25 10.06
C THR A 355 22.81 -5.71 9.68
N TYR A 356 22.03 -6.26 8.76
CA TYR A 356 22.06 -7.69 8.46
C TYR A 356 23.23 -8.14 7.56
N ASP A 357 24.00 -7.22 7.01
CA ASP A 357 25.29 -7.54 6.37
C ASP A 357 26.32 -8.10 7.36
N LEU A 358 26.15 -7.81 8.67
CA LEU A 358 26.99 -8.38 9.74
C LEU A 358 26.66 -9.85 10.06
N GLN A 359 25.47 -10.31 9.68
CA GLN A 359 25.00 -11.68 9.86
C GLN A 359 24.06 -12.07 8.71
N PRO A 360 24.58 -12.32 7.49
CA PRO A 360 23.77 -12.53 6.29
C PRO A 360 22.90 -13.78 6.32
N GLU A 361 23.29 -14.80 7.07
CA GLU A 361 22.50 -16.00 7.29
C GLU A 361 21.22 -15.72 8.10
N MET A 362 21.17 -14.59 8.80
CA MET A 362 20.08 -14.19 9.66
C MET A 362 19.62 -15.36 10.54
N SER A 363 18.33 -15.70 10.53
CA SER A 363 17.80 -16.86 11.26
C SER A 363 17.38 -18.02 10.34
N ALA A 364 17.81 -18.02 9.07
CA ALA A 364 17.37 -19.01 8.09
C ALA A 364 17.63 -20.47 8.49
N TYR A 365 18.79 -20.77 9.08
CA TYR A 365 19.09 -22.13 9.57
C TYR A 365 18.16 -22.56 10.71
N ILE A 366 17.84 -21.65 11.65
CA ILE A 366 16.92 -21.92 12.77
C ILE A 366 15.50 -22.11 12.27
N VAL A 367 15.06 -21.29 11.29
CA VAL A 367 13.76 -21.44 10.62
C VAL A 367 13.69 -22.81 9.96
N THR A 368 14.74 -23.22 9.25
CA THR A 368 14.81 -24.50 8.57
C THR A 368 14.76 -25.67 9.55
N GLU A 369 15.53 -25.64 10.63
CA GLU A 369 15.53 -26.66 11.68
C GLU A 369 14.14 -26.85 12.29
N LYS A 370 13.52 -25.74 12.73
CA LYS A 370 12.16 -25.77 13.31
C LYS A 370 11.11 -26.28 12.34
N LEU A 371 11.23 -25.94 11.05
CA LEU A 371 10.31 -26.44 10.05
C LEU A 371 10.51 -27.94 9.77
N LEU A 372 11.76 -28.43 9.71
CA LEU A 372 12.06 -29.86 9.58
C LEU A 372 11.50 -30.65 10.78
N ASP A 373 11.64 -30.12 12.00
CA ASP A 373 11.05 -30.74 13.18
C ASP A 373 9.54 -30.78 13.12
N ALA A 374 8.92 -29.68 12.68
CA ALA A 374 7.46 -29.61 12.50
C ALA A 374 6.97 -30.59 11.43
N LEU A 375 7.66 -30.73 10.31
CA LEU A 375 7.33 -31.69 9.25
C LEU A 375 7.43 -33.15 9.71
N ARG A 376 8.35 -33.47 10.61
CA ARG A 376 8.54 -34.83 11.16
C ARG A 376 7.59 -35.18 12.27
N THR A 377 7.10 -34.20 13.02
CA THR A 377 6.27 -34.39 14.21
C THR A 377 4.77 -34.13 13.97
N HIS A 378 4.42 -33.37 12.95
CA HIS A 378 3.05 -33.00 12.66
C HIS A 378 2.73 -33.18 11.18
N THR A 379 1.47 -33.44 10.87
CA THR A 379 0.99 -33.47 9.49
C THR A 379 0.36 -32.13 9.16
N TYR A 380 0.90 -31.45 8.17
CA TYR A 380 0.33 -30.22 7.60
C TYR A 380 -0.01 -30.44 6.13
N ASP A 381 -1.17 -29.94 5.73
CA ASP A 381 -1.63 -29.97 4.34
C ASP A 381 -1.09 -28.78 3.55
N ALA A 382 -0.89 -27.65 4.23
CA ALA A 382 -0.32 -26.43 3.64
C ALA A 382 0.71 -25.78 4.57
N ILE A 383 1.82 -25.32 3.99
CA ILE A 383 2.87 -24.59 4.73
C ILE A 383 3.25 -23.37 3.93
N ILE A 384 3.28 -22.21 4.58
CA ILE A 384 3.73 -20.93 4.02
C ILE A 384 4.96 -20.50 4.81
N LEU A 385 6.09 -20.42 4.11
CA LEU A 385 7.40 -20.05 4.63
C LEU A 385 7.92 -18.81 3.91
N ASN A 386 8.51 -17.89 4.66
CA ASN A 386 9.28 -16.79 4.11
C ASN A 386 10.72 -16.82 4.65
N PHE A 387 11.69 -16.71 3.75
CA PHE A 387 13.09 -16.44 4.07
C PHE A 387 13.38 -14.95 3.80
N ALA A 388 13.72 -14.21 4.85
CA ALA A 388 13.90 -12.76 4.81
C ALA A 388 15.23 -12.31 4.18
N ASN A 389 16.18 -13.22 4.00
CA ASN A 389 17.59 -12.93 3.83
C ASN A 389 17.92 -12.05 2.61
N ALA A 390 17.45 -12.41 1.41
CA ALA A 390 17.85 -11.71 0.20
C ALA A 390 17.35 -10.27 0.18
N ASP A 391 16.16 -10.01 0.76
CA ASP A 391 15.61 -8.66 0.91
C ASP A 391 16.34 -7.86 2.00
N MET A 392 16.36 -8.37 3.22
CA MET A 392 16.88 -7.64 4.37
C MET A 392 18.38 -7.34 4.25
N VAL A 393 19.16 -8.29 3.72
CA VAL A 393 20.57 -8.06 3.45
C VAL A 393 20.76 -7.20 2.19
N GLY A 394 19.92 -7.37 1.18
CA GLY A 394 19.91 -6.53 -0.02
C GLY A 394 19.77 -5.04 0.30
N HIS A 395 18.93 -4.69 1.26
CA HIS A 395 18.77 -3.32 1.75
C HIS A 395 20.03 -2.67 2.33
N THR A 396 21.03 -3.45 2.67
CA THR A 396 22.34 -2.92 3.14
C THR A 396 23.23 -2.42 2.00
N GLY A 397 22.98 -2.84 0.76
CA GLY A 397 23.79 -2.50 -0.40
C GLY A 397 25.14 -3.21 -0.45
N VAL A 398 25.40 -4.19 0.44
CA VAL A 398 26.67 -4.92 0.54
C VAL A 398 26.61 -6.21 -0.29
N LEU A 399 27.14 -6.18 -1.52
CA LEU A 399 27.07 -7.29 -2.48
C LEU A 399 27.55 -8.63 -1.90
N ALA A 400 28.71 -8.67 -1.23
CA ALA A 400 29.27 -9.90 -0.68
C ALA A 400 28.37 -10.53 0.41
N ALA A 401 27.71 -9.69 1.22
CA ALA A 401 26.76 -10.14 2.22
C ALA A 401 25.48 -10.68 1.56
N ALA A 402 24.96 -9.99 0.54
CA ALA A 402 23.78 -10.44 -0.22
C ALA A 402 24.05 -11.80 -0.91
N GLN A 403 25.26 -12.01 -1.47
CA GLN A 403 25.67 -13.30 -2.01
C GLN A 403 25.67 -14.42 -0.95
N GLU A 404 26.13 -14.16 0.28
CA GLU A 404 26.08 -15.14 1.37
C GLU A 404 24.64 -15.42 1.83
N ALA A 405 23.80 -14.39 1.91
CA ALA A 405 22.37 -14.53 2.18
C ALA A 405 21.69 -15.46 1.16
N VAL A 406 21.98 -15.25 -0.13
CA VAL A 406 21.47 -16.07 -1.23
C VAL A 406 21.95 -17.53 -1.12
N ARG A 407 23.26 -17.77 -0.83
CA ARG A 407 23.80 -19.12 -0.61
C ARG A 407 23.14 -19.82 0.57
N THR A 408 22.86 -19.09 1.63
CA THR A 408 22.18 -19.63 2.80
C THR A 408 20.78 -20.10 2.46
N VAL A 409 19.99 -19.27 1.77
CA VAL A 409 18.63 -19.62 1.37
C VAL A 409 18.61 -20.83 0.43
N ASP A 410 19.50 -20.88 -0.58
CA ASP A 410 19.61 -22.02 -1.51
C ASP A 410 19.82 -23.36 -0.77
N LYS A 411 20.72 -23.38 0.24
CA LYS A 411 20.96 -24.57 1.07
C LYS A 411 19.76 -24.93 1.95
N CYS A 412 19.13 -23.94 2.56
CA CYS A 412 17.96 -24.14 3.43
C CYS A 412 16.77 -24.71 2.63
N VAL A 413 16.48 -24.15 1.47
CA VAL A 413 15.40 -24.64 0.61
C VAL A 413 15.70 -26.06 0.11
N ALA A 414 16.95 -26.37 -0.20
CA ALA A 414 17.35 -27.72 -0.60
C ALA A 414 17.09 -28.75 0.51
N ALA A 415 17.48 -28.44 1.75
CA ALA A 415 17.23 -29.33 2.88
C ALA A 415 15.73 -29.56 3.12
N LEU A 416 14.91 -28.51 2.98
CA LEU A 416 13.45 -28.61 3.09
C LEU A 416 12.83 -29.44 1.97
N TRP A 417 13.35 -29.29 0.72
CA TRP A 417 12.86 -30.07 -0.41
C TRP A 417 13.06 -31.56 -0.23
N GLU A 418 14.21 -32.00 0.25
CA GLU A 418 14.48 -33.42 0.52
C GLU A 418 13.47 -34.01 1.51
N GLU A 419 13.13 -33.29 2.57
CA GLU A 419 12.14 -33.73 3.55
C GLU A 419 10.72 -33.75 2.96
N VAL A 420 10.29 -32.68 2.28
CA VAL A 420 8.96 -32.59 1.64
C VAL A 420 8.80 -33.66 0.58
N LYS A 421 9.81 -33.89 -0.25
CA LYS A 421 9.86 -34.94 -1.27
C LYS A 421 9.72 -36.33 -0.64
N SER A 422 10.41 -36.61 0.47
CA SER A 422 10.36 -37.89 1.16
C SER A 422 8.96 -38.24 1.68
N GLN A 423 8.17 -37.20 1.99
CA GLN A 423 6.77 -37.32 2.43
C GLN A 423 5.75 -37.29 1.27
N GLY A 424 6.23 -37.27 0.01
CA GLY A 424 5.36 -37.20 -1.17
C GLY A 424 4.70 -35.84 -1.39
N GLY A 425 5.22 -34.80 -0.74
CA GLY A 425 4.74 -33.43 -0.86
C GLY A 425 5.26 -32.73 -2.10
N GLU A 426 4.75 -31.51 -2.33
CA GLU A 426 5.13 -30.63 -3.42
C GLU A 426 5.54 -29.28 -2.86
N MET A 427 6.50 -28.60 -3.53
CA MET A 427 7.01 -27.30 -3.10
C MET A 427 6.94 -26.30 -4.25
N LEU A 428 6.23 -25.20 -4.04
CA LEU A 428 6.22 -24.06 -4.93
C LEU A 428 7.18 -23.01 -4.36
N ILE A 429 8.17 -22.60 -5.16
CA ILE A 429 9.20 -21.64 -4.76
C ILE A 429 9.02 -20.37 -5.58
N THR A 430 9.01 -19.22 -4.91
CA THR A 430 8.88 -17.91 -5.55
C THR A 430 9.50 -16.81 -4.67
N ALA A 431 9.31 -15.56 -5.09
CA ALA A 431 9.55 -14.36 -4.28
C ALA A 431 8.36 -13.41 -4.41
N ASP A 432 8.30 -12.41 -3.57
CA ASP A 432 7.24 -11.41 -3.54
C ASP A 432 7.62 -10.10 -4.25
N HIS A 433 8.90 -9.82 -4.40
CA HIS A 433 9.51 -8.75 -5.20
C HIS A 433 11.00 -9.01 -5.42
N GLY A 434 11.65 -8.20 -6.24
CA GLY A 434 13.10 -8.21 -6.43
C GLY A 434 13.81 -7.21 -5.53
N ASN A 435 15.07 -7.51 -5.21
CA ASN A 435 16.02 -6.66 -4.48
C ASN A 435 17.47 -7.09 -4.79
N ALA A 436 17.85 -8.31 -4.36
CA ALA A 436 19.24 -8.82 -4.39
C ALA A 436 19.81 -9.04 -5.80
N GLU A 437 18.98 -9.10 -6.82
CA GLU A 437 19.43 -9.22 -8.21
C GLU A 437 19.96 -7.89 -8.79
N ARG A 438 19.88 -6.79 -8.01
CA ARG A 438 20.38 -5.48 -8.42
C ARG A 438 20.98 -4.73 -7.25
N MET A 439 22.28 -4.96 -6.97
CA MET A 439 23.01 -4.38 -5.84
C MET A 439 23.72 -3.04 -6.18
N TRP A 440 23.63 -2.58 -7.44
CA TRP A 440 24.24 -1.33 -7.89
C TRP A 440 23.25 -0.47 -8.65
N ASP A 441 23.25 0.84 -8.38
CA ASP A 441 22.46 1.83 -9.10
C ASP A 441 23.36 2.66 -10.02
N GLU A 442 23.17 2.50 -11.33
CA GLU A 442 23.93 3.23 -12.35
C GLU A 442 23.64 4.75 -12.34
N ALA A 443 22.44 5.16 -11.92
CA ALA A 443 22.08 6.57 -11.90
C ALA A 443 22.80 7.35 -10.79
N THR A 444 22.89 6.73 -9.61
CA THR A 444 23.57 7.34 -8.44
C THR A 444 25.04 6.95 -8.35
N GLN A 445 25.49 5.99 -9.18
CA GLN A 445 26.86 5.41 -9.15
C GLN A 445 27.22 4.89 -7.75
N GLY A 446 26.28 4.19 -7.13
CA GLY A 446 26.43 3.68 -5.77
C GLY A 446 25.63 2.40 -5.51
N PRO A 447 25.73 1.83 -4.30
CA PRO A 447 24.94 0.67 -3.91
C PRO A 447 23.44 0.92 -4.07
N ASN A 448 22.72 -0.03 -4.68
CA ASN A 448 21.26 -0.03 -4.66
C ASN A 448 20.76 -0.69 -3.37
N THR A 449 19.87 -0.04 -2.67
CA THR A 449 19.24 -0.54 -1.44
C THR A 449 17.72 -0.63 -1.55
N ALA A 450 17.18 -0.35 -2.74
CA ALA A 450 15.74 -0.34 -3.00
C ALA A 450 15.30 -1.63 -3.73
N HIS A 451 14.02 -1.97 -3.59
CA HIS A 451 13.41 -3.01 -4.40
C HIS A 451 13.47 -2.67 -5.90
N THR A 452 13.18 -3.67 -6.73
CA THR A 452 13.18 -3.52 -8.19
C THR A 452 11.79 -3.79 -8.77
N THR A 453 11.63 -3.46 -10.05
CA THR A 453 10.46 -3.86 -10.84
C THR A 453 10.69 -5.14 -11.64
N ASN A 454 11.82 -5.81 -11.43
CA ASN A 454 12.15 -7.06 -12.10
C ASN A 454 11.14 -8.15 -11.75
N PRO A 455 10.86 -9.09 -12.66
CA PRO A 455 10.05 -10.25 -12.33
C PRO A 455 10.75 -11.15 -11.31
N VAL A 456 9.99 -12.01 -10.69
CA VAL A 456 10.50 -13.02 -9.76
C VAL A 456 10.30 -14.43 -10.32
N PRO A 457 11.10 -15.41 -9.89
CA PRO A 457 10.95 -16.79 -10.35
C PRO A 457 9.74 -17.47 -9.70
N LEU A 458 9.20 -18.45 -10.41
CA LEU A 458 8.26 -19.45 -9.91
C LEU A 458 8.74 -20.84 -10.35
N VAL A 459 8.96 -21.75 -9.39
CA VAL A 459 9.38 -23.13 -9.66
C VAL A 459 8.50 -24.09 -8.89
N LEU A 460 7.99 -25.14 -9.54
CA LEU A 460 7.23 -26.21 -8.91
C LEU A 460 8.11 -27.46 -8.76
N LEU A 461 8.60 -27.71 -7.58
CA LEU A 461 9.27 -28.98 -7.25
C LEU A 461 8.20 -30.03 -6.94
N SER A 462 8.00 -30.94 -7.86
CA SER A 462 6.99 -31.99 -7.76
C SER A 462 7.38 -33.19 -8.63
N GLU A 463 7.46 -34.36 -8.03
CA GLU A 463 7.70 -35.59 -8.80
C GLU A 463 6.50 -35.98 -9.65
N LYS A 464 5.27 -35.74 -9.15
CA LYS A 464 4.03 -36.07 -9.89
C LYS A 464 3.71 -35.10 -11.03
N ASN A 465 4.08 -33.81 -10.87
CA ASN A 465 3.79 -32.75 -11.82
C ASN A 465 5.01 -32.31 -12.63
N LYS A 466 6.12 -33.05 -12.60
CA LYS A 466 7.39 -32.69 -13.26
C LYS A 466 7.26 -32.45 -14.76
N ASN A 467 6.31 -33.09 -15.42
CA ASN A 467 6.05 -32.96 -16.84
C ASN A 467 4.93 -31.97 -17.20
N LYS A 468 4.40 -31.24 -16.21
CA LYS A 468 3.40 -30.19 -16.40
C LYS A 468 4.07 -28.91 -16.87
N THR A 469 3.25 -27.96 -17.35
CA THR A 469 3.71 -26.62 -17.71
C THR A 469 3.25 -25.63 -16.67
N LEU A 470 4.16 -24.74 -16.24
CA LEU A 470 3.82 -23.52 -15.52
C LEU A 470 3.80 -22.35 -16.50
N HIS A 471 2.85 -21.45 -16.32
CA HIS A 471 2.70 -20.23 -17.12
C HIS A 471 3.12 -18.98 -16.32
N ASP A 472 3.61 -17.99 -17.04
CA ASP A 472 3.88 -16.67 -16.45
C ASP A 472 2.60 -16.04 -15.89
N GLY A 473 2.74 -15.31 -14.79
CA GLY A 473 1.60 -14.75 -14.10
C GLY A 473 1.93 -13.58 -13.19
N ILE A 474 1.10 -13.46 -12.14
CA ILE A 474 1.20 -12.44 -11.11
C ILE A 474 1.10 -13.08 -9.73
N LEU A 475 1.42 -12.35 -8.67
CA LEU A 475 1.36 -12.89 -7.30
C LEU A 475 -0.03 -13.39 -6.90
N ALA A 476 -1.09 -12.77 -7.40
CA ALA A 476 -2.48 -13.17 -7.14
C ALA A 476 -2.84 -14.57 -7.71
N ASP A 477 -2.04 -15.12 -8.62
CA ASP A 477 -2.26 -16.44 -9.22
C ASP A 477 -1.75 -17.58 -8.31
N LEU A 478 -0.96 -17.27 -7.28
CA LEU A 478 -0.34 -18.29 -6.42
C LEU A 478 -1.36 -19.04 -5.55
N ALA A 479 -2.31 -18.34 -4.89
CA ALA A 479 -3.34 -19.02 -4.11
C ALA A 479 -4.22 -19.95 -4.99
N PRO A 480 -4.75 -19.53 -6.15
CA PRO A 480 -5.43 -20.43 -7.08
C PRO A 480 -4.59 -21.65 -7.49
N THR A 481 -3.28 -21.45 -7.76
CA THR A 481 -2.37 -22.54 -8.11
C THR A 481 -2.20 -23.54 -6.96
N LEU A 482 -1.99 -23.05 -5.73
CA LEU A 482 -1.89 -23.89 -4.52
C LEU A 482 -3.19 -24.65 -4.25
N LEU A 483 -4.34 -23.99 -4.34
CA LEU A 483 -5.66 -24.63 -4.16
C LEU A 483 -5.88 -25.72 -5.20
N THR A 484 -5.49 -25.50 -6.46
CA THR A 484 -5.55 -26.50 -7.52
C THR A 484 -4.69 -27.72 -7.20
N LEU A 485 -3.44 -27.52 -6.74
CA LEU A 485 -2.54 -28.60 -6.31
C LEU A 485 -3.13 -29.37 -5.12
N MET A 486 -3.87 -28.71 -4.24
CA MET A 486 -4.54 -29.33 -3.08
C MET A 486 -5.91 -29.95 -3.40
N GLY A 487 -6.42 -29.81 -4.62
CA GLY A 487 -7.75 -30.29 -5.01
C GLY A 487 -8.91 -29.50 -4.38
N ILE A 488 -8.66 -28.25 -3.96
CA ILE A 488 -9.66 -27.34 -3.39
C ILE A 488 -10.19 -26.43 -4.50
N SER A 489 -11.52 -26.25 -4.55
CA SER A 489 -12.13 -25.37 -5.55
C SER A 489 -11.74 -23.91 -5.32
N VAL A 490 -11.35 -23.23 -6.41
CA VAL A 490 -11.04 -21.79 -6.41
C VAL A 490 -12.36 -21.01 -6.40
N PRO A 491 -12.62 -20.14 -5.43
CA PRO A 491 -13.85 -19.37 -5.36
C PRO A 491 -13.86 -18.21 -6.38
N ALA A 492 -15.07 -17.74 -6.71
CA ALA A 492 -15.24 -16.66 -7.71
C ALA A 492 -14.60 -15.32 -7.30
N GLU A 493 -14.44 -15.08 -6.02
CA GLU A 493 -13.79 -13.87 -5.49
C GLU A 493 -12.27 -13.84 -5.76
N MET A 494 -11.64 -15.00 -5.96
CA MET A 494 -10.26 -15.07 -6.43
C MET A 494 -10.25 -14.83 -7.93
N THR A 495 -9.77 -13.66 -8.35
CA THR A 495 -9.64 -13.28 -9.77
C THR A 495 -8.33 -13.76 -10.40
N GLY A 496 -7.40 -14.27 -9.60
CA GLY A 496 -6.23 -15.00 -10.07
C GLY A 496 -6.62 -16.35 -10.67
N ARG A 497 -5.72 -16.94 -11.42
CA ARG A 497 -5.91 -18.24 -12.09
C ARG A 497 -4.83 -19.23 -11.68
N SER A 498 -5.10 -20.53 -11.76
CA SER A 498 -4.03 -21.51 -11.67
C SER A 498 -3.03 -21.31 -12.83
N LEU A 499 -1.74 -21.35 -12.49
CA LEU A 499 -0.64 -21.26 -13.46
C LEU A 499 -0.18 -22.64 -13.93
N LEU A 500 -0.77 -23.72 -13.41
CA LEU A 500 -0.45 -25.11 -13.77
C LEU A 500 -1.54 -25.66 -14.71
N ASP A 501 -1.09 -26.28 -15.81
CA ASP A 501 -1.97 -26.98 -16.76
C ASP A 501 -2.61 -28.24 -16.15
#